data_20b5c23487f57ce6c2590e70deed7b02
#
_entry.id   20b5c23487f57ce6c2590e70deed7b02
#
_cell.length_a   1.000
_cell.length_b   1.000
_cell.length_c   1.000
_cell.angle_alpha   90.00
_cell.angle_beta   90.00
_cell.angle_gamma   90.00
#
_symmetry.space_group_name_H-M   'P 1'
#
loop_
_entity.id
_entity.type
_entity.pdbx_description
1 polymer ?
#
loop_
_entity_poly.entity_id
_entity_poly.type
_entity_poly.pdbx_seq_one_letter_code
_entity_poly.pdbx_strand_id
1 'polypeptide(L)'
;MKNLISLGVFLLILLSVQVNAQEQSVLKIRPTGRILMDGGLFHSDNKNFVDGVAIPDARIGVKATYGKYKAKVDIGYAYGKVSLKDIFVERQFSSHALLRVGNFVHQFGLQSSTSSSMKVTMEEPASNEAFFNSRLMGAMFVYDKNDFFGTASVHVESEALKKKSNELGKMGYGVMSHLVYRPLHDTGRLFQLGISGAYETPRYNSEPTLNHTSFDLGANFPTRIAKVRAVNALIPDAKNLIKFTPEMIAGYGPVALEAQYYYLQVNRKKDFKNYKASGMYGILRGLLIGGNYRYSHTDCGIATPDSGSLECVFGYNYTDMSDTRSHIYGGRLNDVSFTVNYYINKYMIWRFRYSYTKITDRVGFENQSLSAFQTRFQVIF
;
A
#
# COMPACT_ATOMS: atom_id res chain seq x y z
N MET A 1 -11.32 -30.00 -0.67
CA MET A 1 -9.95 -30.54 -0.81
C MET A 1 -9.57 -30.92 -2.23
N LYS A 2 -10.37 -31.70 -2.98
CA LYS A 2 -10.03 -32.10 -4.37
C LYS A 2 -9.79 -30.91 -5.33
N ASN A 3 -10.52 -29.82 -5.20
CA ASN A 3 -10.41 -28.65 -6.10
C ASN A 3 -9.17 -27.76 -5.82
N LEU A 4 -8.62 -27.77 -4.60
CA LEU A 4 -7.37 -27.06 -4.28
C LEU A 4 -6.14 -27.82 -4.80
N ILE A 5 -6.18 -29.14 -4.79
CA ILE A 5 -5.13 -29.99 -5.35
C ILE A 5 -5.07 -29.82 -6.88
N SER A 6 -6.22 -29.70 -7.54
CA SER A 6 -6.31 -29.43 -8.98
C SER A 6 -5.72 -28.09 -9.36
N LEU A 7 -5.92 -27.03 -8.55
CA LEU A 7 -5.33 -25.71 -8.79
C LEU A 7 -3.81 -25.71 -8.58
N GLY A 8 -3.33 -26.43 -7.56
CA GLY A 8 -1.89 -26.59 -7.31
C GLY A 8 -1.17 -27.35 -8.40
N VAL A 9 -1.79 -28.41 -8.95
CA VAL A 9 -1.26 -29.18 -10.08
C VAL A 9 -1.26 -28.35 -11.38
N PHE A 10 -2.28 -27.54 -11.62
CA PHE A 10 -2.33 -26.65 -12.78
C PHE A 10 -1.24 -25.56 -12.71
N LEU A 11 -0.93 -25.03 -11.52
CA LEU A 11 0.17 -24.10 -11.31
C LEU A 11 1.55 -24.75 -11.52
N LEU A 12 1.72 -26.01 -11.11
CA LEU A 12 2.95 -26.79 -11.32
C LEU A 12 3.18 -27.14 -12.80
N ILE A 13 2.11 -27.42 -13.55
CA ILE A 13 2.19 -27.70 -15.00
C ILE A 13 2.58 -26.43 -15.78
N LEU A 14 2.14 -25.25 -15.37
CA LEU A 14 2.59 -23.96 -15.97
C LEU A 14 4.07 -23.67 -15.71
N LEU A 15 4.67 -24.27 -14.68
CA LEU A 15 6.09 -24.12 -14.37
C LEU A 15 6.98 -25.09 -15.16
N SER A 16 6.44 -26.15 -15.74
CA SER A 16 7.19 -27.22 -16.40
C SER A 16 7.32 -27.11 -17.92
N VAL A 17 6.69 -26.11 -18.56
CA VAL A 17 6.75 -25.97 -20.01
C VAL A 17 7.95 -25.10 -20.43
N GLN A 18 8.88 -25.76 -21.14
CA GLN A 18 10.05 -25.28 -21.89
C GLN A 18 11.34 -25.03 -21.10
N VAL A 19 12.06 -26.13 -20.92
CA VAL A 19 13.54 -26.11 -20.93
C VAL A 19 14.00 -26.24 -22.38
N ASN A 20 14.19 -25.11 -23.05
CA ASN A 20 14.94 -25.07 -24.31
C ASN A 20 15.84 -23.84 -24.37
N ALA A 21 17.09 -24.07 -24.71
CA ALA A 21 18.20 -23.13 -24.89
C ALA A 21 18.71 -22.46 -23.61
N GLN A 22 19.72 -23.08 -23.03
CA GLN A 22 20.53 -22.58 -21.93
C GLN A 22 21.46 -21.46 -22.46
N GLU A 23 20.94 -20.21 -22.53
CA GLU A 23 21.85 -19.08 -22.33
C GLU A 23 22.46 -19.27 -20.94
N GLN A 24 23.78 -19.20 -20.81
CA GLN A 24 24.45 -19.24 -19.50
C GLN A 24 24.02 -18.04 -18.65
N SER A 25 22.93 -18.23 -17.94
CA SER A 25 22.37 -17.17 -17.07
C SER A 25 23.27 -17.05 -15.84
N VAL A 26 23.90 -15.90 -15.65
CA VAL A 26 24.71 -15.62 -14.46
C VAL A 26 23.80 -15.21 -13.32
N LEU A 27 23.96 -15.84 -12.16
CA LEU A 27 23.27 -15.43 -10.94
C LEU A 27 23.80 -14.07 -10.49
N LYS A 28 22.90 -13.06 -10.45
CA LYS A 28 23.19 -11.71 -9.95
C LYS A 28 22.53 -11.52 -8.59
N ILE A 29 23.32 -11.24 -7.57
CA ILE A 29 22.82 -10.96 -6.20
C ILE A 29 23.12 -9.50 -5.90
N ARG A 30 22.11 -8.78 -5.39
CA ARG A 30 22.23 -7.36 -5.01
C ARG A 30 21.64 -7.15 -3.61
N PRO A 31 22.39 -6.58 -2.67
CA PRO A 31 21.82 -6.11 -1.42
C PRO A 31 20.84 -4.98 -1.69
N THR A 32 19.86 -4.85 -0.83
CA THR A 32 18.90 -3.74 -0.81
C THR A 32 18.65 -3.33 0.63
N GLY A 33 18.35 -2.06 0.84
CA GLY A 33 18.04 -1.62 2.19
C GLY A 33 17.49 -0.21 2.22
N ARG A 34 17.02 0.17 3.40
CA ARG A 34 16.62 1.55 3.69
C ARG A 34 16.59 1.82 5.19
N ILE A 35 16.78 3.08 5.54
CA ILE A 35 16.60 3.60 6.89
C ILE A 35 15.78 4.88 6.77
N LEU A 36 14.73 4.99 7.58
CA LEU A 36 13.94 6.21 7.77
C LEU A 36 14.21 6.74 9.17
N MET A 37 14.56 8.01 9.29
CA MET A 37 14.80 8.71 10.54
C MET A 37 13.84 9.90 10.62
N ASP A 38 12.89 9.84 11.54
CA ASP A 38 11.82 10.83 11.68
C ASP A 38 12.01 11.67 12.93
N GLY A 39 11.71 12.96 12.82
CA GLY A 39 11.50 13.88 13.92
C GLY A 39 10.14 14.56 13.80
N GLY A 40 9.50 14.88 14.91
CA GLY A 40 8.19 15.51 14.89
C GLY A 40 7.89 16.36 16.11
N LEU A 41 7.18 17.46 15.86
CA LEU A 41 6.58 18.35 16.85
C LEU A 41 5.07 18.28 16.66
N PHE A 42 4.34 18.08 17.75
CA PHE A 42 2.91 17.80 17.73
C PHE A 42 2.14 18.75 18.65
N HIS A 43 1.05 19.28 18.13
CA HIS A 43 0.08 20.02 18.92
C HIS A 43 -1.30 19.39 18.70
N SER A 44 -1.88 18.81 19.77
CA SER A 44 -3.20 18.18 19.75
C SER A 44 -4.06 18.64 20.92
N ASP A 45 -5.37 18.66 20.69
CA ASP A 45 -6.33 19.08 21.71
C ASP A 45 -6.23 18.24 22.99
N ASN A 46 -6.01 16.93 22.85
CA ASN A 46 -6.01 15.97 23.96
C ASN A 46 -4.62 15.60 24.45
N LYS A 47 -3.57 16.27 24.00
CA LYS A 47 -2.15 16.04 24.38
C LYS A 47 -1.70 14.56 24.27
N ASN A 48 -2.31 13.78 23.38
CA ASN A 48 -2.02 12.36 23.17
C ASN A 48 -0.75 12.11 22.34
N PHE A 49 -0.12 13.16 21.85
CA PHE A 49 1.08 13.11 21.04
C PHE A 49 2.22 13.81 21.76
N VAL A 50 3.38 13.17 21.78
CA VAL A 50 4.59 13.69 22.38
C VAL A 50 5.62 13.94 21.29
N ASP A 51 6.24 15.10 21.34
CA ASP A 51 7.35 15.47 20.45
C ASP A 51 8.49 14.47 20.57
N GLY A 52 9.14 14.16 19.46
CA GLY A 52 10.20 13.18 19.53
C GLY A 52 10.81 12.79 18.19
N VAL A 53 11.65 11.77 18.28
CA VAL A 53 12.34 11.17 17.15
C VAL A 53 12.09 9.66 17.11
N ALA A 54 12.13 9.06 15.92
CA ALA A 54 11.96 7.63 15.74
C ALA A 54 12.74 7.11 14.54
N ILE A 55 13.03 5.82 14.53
CA ILE A 55 13.41 5.07 13.33
C ILE A 55 12.24 4.15 12.99
N PRO A 56 11.24 4.64 12.23
CA PRO A 56 10.01 3.91 12.00
C PRO A 56 10.16 2.74 11.02
N ASP A 57 11.26 2.69 10.28
CA ASP A 57 11.51 1.63 9.31
C ASP A 57 13.01 1.54 8.99
N ALA A 58 13.63 0.45 9.39
CA ALA A 58 14.94 0.04 8.93
C ALA A 58 14.80 -1.32 8.24
N ARG A 59 15.36 -1.48 7.04
CA ARG A 59 15.28 -2.72 6.27
C ARG A 59 16.63 -3.11 5.70
N ILE A 60 16.81 -4.43 5.63
CA ILE A 60 17.87 -5.05 4.85
C ILE A 60 17.25 -6.19 4.04
N GLY A 61 17.71 -6.38 2.83
CA GLY A 61 17.21 -7.42 1.95
C GLY A 61 18.18 -7.80 0.86
N VAL A 62 17.78 -8.79 0.10
CA VAL A 62 18.54 -9.30 -1.04
C VAL A 62 17.59 -9.49 -2.20
N LYS A 63 18.03 -9.06 -3.39
CA LYS A 63 17.45 -9.40 -4.69
C LYS A 63 18.41 -10.34 -5.42
N ALA A 64 17.90 -11.46 -5.88
CA ALA A 64 18.60 -12.40 -6.76
C ALA A 64 17.91 -12.42 -8.13
N THR A 65 18.69 -12.48 -9.20
CA THR A 65 18.17 -12.63 -10.57
C THR A 65 18.96 -13.72 -11.29
N TYR A 66 18.25 -14.66 -11.89
CA TYR A 66 18.81 -15.77 -12.68
C TYR A 66 17.93 -16.02 -13.90
N GLY A 67 18.39 -15.66 -15.07
CA GLY A 67 17.63 -15.74 -16.32
C GLY A 67 16.29 -14.98 -16.20
N LYS A 68 15.20 -15.71 -16.38
CA LYS A 68 13.82 -15.19 -16.28
C LYS A 68 13.26 -15.16 -14.86
N TYR A 69 14.04 -15.55 -13.86
CA TYR A 69 13.62 -15.61 -12.46
C TYR A 69 14.21 -14.48 -11.65
N LYS A 70 13.41 -13.92 -10.76
CA LYS A 70 13.84 -12.99 -9.72
C LYS A 70 13.31 -13.47 -8.38
N ALA A 71 14.11 -13.32 -7.34
CA ALA A 71 13.69 -13.56 -5.97
C ALA A 71 14.03 -12.33 -5.12
N LYS A 72 13.24 -12.11 -4.08
CA LYS A 72 13.47 -11.05 -3.10
C LYS A 72 13.15 -11.54 -1.71
N VAL A 73 14.01 -11.17 -0.75
CA VAL A 73 13.77 -11.35 0.67
C VAL A 73 14.13 -10.06 1.36
N ASP A 74 13.18 -9.47 2.10
CA ASP A 74 13.38 -8.28 2.93
C ASP A 74 13.04 -8.59 4.40
N ILE A 75 13.91 -8.16 5.29
CA ILE A 75 13.71 -8.15 6.74
C ILE A 75 13.62 -6.70 7.20
N GLY A 76 12.62 -6.37 7.99
CA GLY A 76 12.44 -5.03 8.55
C GLY A 76 12.51 -5.03 10.05
N TYR A 77 13.04 -3.95 10.60
CA TYR A 77 13.07 -3.63 12.01
C TYR A 77 12.35 -2.29 12.24
N ALA A 78 11.45 -2.25 13.19
CA ALA A 78 10.77 -1.04 13.63
C ALA A 78 10.28 -1.21 15.07
N TYR A 79 10.52 -0.22 15.94
CA TYR A 79 10.00 -0.17 17.31
C TYR A 79 10.28 -1.46 18.12
N GLY A 80 11.52 -1.96 18.07
CA GLY A 80 11.91 -3.17 18.80
C GLY A 80 11.46 -4.49 18.19
N LYS A 81 10.77 -4.48 17.03
CA LYS A 81 10.24 -5.69 16.40
C LYS A 81 10.90 -5.97 15.05
N VAL A 82 11.37 -7.20 14.87
CA VAL A 82 11.79 -7.73 13.57
C VAL A 82 10.60 -8.33 12.86
N SER A 83 10.50 -8.13 11.55
CA SER A 83 9.41 -8.67 10.74
C SER A 83 9.86 -8.99 9.32
N LEU A 84 9.39 -10.10 8.79
CA LEU A 84 9.53 -10.41 7.38
C LEU A 84 8.66 -9.44 6.56
N LYS A 85 9.20 -8.94 5.47
CA LYS A 85 8.53 -8.01 4.57
C LYS A 85 8.22 -8.70 3.25
N ASP A 86 8.89 -8.32 2.17
CA ASP A 86 8.68 -8.98 0.88
C ASP A 86 9.49 -10.27 0.84
N ILE A 87 8.83 -11.39 0.54
CA ILE A 87 9.45 -12.69 0.29
C ILE A 87 8.73 -13.28 -0.90
N PHE A 88 9.33 -13.23 -2.07
CA PHE A 88 8.70 -13.73 -3.27
C PHE A 88 9.69 -14.24 -4.31
N VAL A 89 9.17 -15.06 -5.21
CA VAL A 89 9.80 -15.44 -6.48
C VAL A 89 8.93 -14.91 -7.62
N GLU A 90 9.57 -14.42 -8.66
CA GLU A 90 8.95 -13.90 -9.86
C GLU A 90 9.50 -14.63 -11.08
N ARG A 91 8.63 -15.04 -12.00
CA ARG A 91 9.00 -15.59 -13.30
C ARG A 91 8.50 -14.67 -14.41
N GLN A 92 9.42 -14.25 -15.26
CA GLN A 92 9.10 -13.50 -16.47
C GLN A 92 8.78 -14.46 -17.61
N PHE A 93 7.60 -14.34 -18.21
CA PHE A 93 7.20 -15.14 -19.37
C PHE A 93 7.57 -14.45 -20.69
N SER A 94 7.40 -13.13 -20.72
CA SER A 94 7.76 -12.28 -21.86
C SER A 94 8.23 -10.91 -21.36
N SER A 95 8.60 -10.00 -22.25
CA SER A 95 8.89 -8.60 -21.91
C SER A 95 7.71 -7.88 -21.24
N HIS A 96 6.49 -8.41 -21.38
CA HIS A 96 5.25 -7.77 -20.94
C HIS A 96 4.49 -8.54 -19.86
N ALA A 97 4.87 -9.78 -19.54
CA ALA A 97 4.11 -10.63 -18.65
C ALA A 97 4.99 -11.35 -17.63
N LEU A 98 4.57 -11.33 -16.37
CA LEU A 98 5.22 -12.06 -15.30
C LEU A 98 4.21 -12.61 -14.28
N LEU A 99 4.62 -13.62 -13.54
CA LEU A 99 3.94 -14.16 -12.37
C LEU A 99 4.84 -13.99 -11.15
N ARG A 100 4.28 -13.44 -10.08
CA ARG A 100 4.92 -13.32 -8.76
C ARG A 100 4.19 -14.18 -7.76
N VAL A 101 4.93 -14.95 -6.96
CA VAL A 101 4.37 -15.83 -5.93
C VAL A 101 5.14 -15.63 -4.63
N GLY A 102 4.43 -15.50 -3.51
CA GLY A 102 5.00 -15.31 -2.18
C GLY A 102 4.21 -14.33 -1.33
N ASN A 103 4.89 -13.69 -0.38
CA ASN A 103 4.34 -12.65 0.47
C ASN A 103 4.83 -11.27 0.00
N PHE A 104 3.92 -10.46 -0.52
CA PHE A 104 4.23 -9.15 -1.07
C PHE A 104 2.99 -8.24 -1.10
N VAL A 105 3.14 -7.00 -1.54
CA VAL A 105 2.04 -6.07 -1.75
C VAL A 105 1.33 -6.38 -3.06
N HIS A 106 0.09 -6.84 -2.98
CA HIS A 106 -0.79 -6.99 -4.14
C HIS A 106 -1.34 -5.62 -4.54
N GLN A 107 -1.46 -5.34 -5.83
CA GLN A 107 -1.79 -4.00 -6.29
C GLN A 107 -3.29 -3.69 -6.18
N PHE A 108 -3.60 -2.57 -5.51
CA PHE A 108 -4.94 -2.01 -5.35
C PHE A 108 -4.85 -0.48 -5.38
N GLY A 109 -4.83 0.08 -6.57
CA GLY A 109 -4.68 1.52 -6.81
C GLY A 109 -3.24 2.04 -6.78
N LEU A 110 -3.08 3.33 -7.00
CA LEU A 110 -1.80 4.04 -7.14
C LEU A 110 -0.87 3.86 -5.94
N GLN A 111 -1.41 4.03 -4.73
CA GLN A 111 -0.59 4.01 -3.52
C GLN A 111 -0.03 2.62 -3.21
N SER A 112 -0.66 1.54 -3.69
CA SER A 112 -0.18 0.17 -3.44
C SER A 112 1.06 -0.20 -4.26
N SER A 113 1.25 0.38 -5.42
CA SER A 113 2.41 0.14 -6.29
C SER A 113 3.66 0.90 -5.83
N THR A 114 3.47 2.03 -5.16
CA THR A 114 4.56 2.87 -4.67
C THR A 114 5.09 2.38 -3.32
N SER A 115 6.41 2.27 -3.18
CA SER A 115 7.06 1.94 -1.91
C SER A 115 6.66 2.92 -0.80
N SER A 116 6.47 2.41 0.42
CA SER A 116 6.15 3.25 1.59
C SER A 116 7.24 4.30 1.94
N SER A 117 8.46 4.18 1.43
CA SER A 117 9.51 5.20 1.54
C SER A 117 9.43 6.27 0.46
N MET A 118 8.68 6.02 -0.61
CA MET A 118 8.55 6.93 -1.76
C MET A 118 7.23 7.70 -1.75
N LYS A 119 6.45 7.62 -0.66
CA LYS A 119 5.24 8.44 -0.52
C LYS A 119 5.62 9.91 -0.49
N VAL A 120 5.15 10.67 -1.48
CA VAL A 120 5.54 12.07 -1.67
C VAL A 120 5.00 13.00 -0.59
N THR A 121 3.90 12.66 0.04
CA THR A 121 3.34 13.31 1.23
C THR A 121 4.03 12.91 2.54
N MET A 122 5.22 12.26 2.48
CA MET A 122 5.96 11.68 3.60
C MET A 122 5.20 10.53 4.30
N GLU A 123 3.92 10.73 4.62
CA GLU A 123 3.03 9.73 5.16
C GLU A 123 2.01 9.24 4.11
N GLU A 124 1.53 8.05 4.30
CA GLU A 124 0.51 7.46 3.44
C GLU A 124 -0.85 8.12 3.71
N PRO A 125 -1.68 8.43 2.68
CA PRO A 125 -3.05 8.89 2.91
C PRO A 125 -3.83 7.89 3.77
N ALA A 126 -4.53 8.38 4.79
CA ALA A 126 -5.29 7.53 5.71
C ALA A 126 -6.37 6.69 4.99
N SER A 127 -6.96 7.22 3.90
CA SER A 127 -7.87 6.46 3.06
C SER A 127 -7.18 5.23 2.45
N ASN A 128 -5.92 5.34 1.99
CA ASN A 128 -5.22 4.17 1.50
C ASN A 128 -4.94 3.17 2.64
N GLU A 129 -4.47 3.61 3.81
CA GLU A 129 -4.21 2.73 4.94
C GLU A 129 -5.46 1.98 5.40
N ALA A 130 -6.63 2.65 5.42
CA ALA A 130 -7.89 2.07 5.85
C ALA A 130 -8.48 1.03 4.88
N PHE A 131 -8.29 1.23 3.57
CA PHE A 131 -8.94 0.41 2.53
C PHE A 131 -7.99 -0.60 1.87
N PHE A 132 -6.69 -0.45 2.07
CA PHE A 132 -5.68 -1.28 1.44
C PHE A 132 -5.07 -2.31 2.40
N ASN A 133 -4.64 -3.43 1.85
CA ASN A 133 -3.92 -4.48 2.57
C ASN A 133 -2.42 -4.36 2.34
N SER A 134 -1.63 -4.26 3.40
CA SER A 134 -0.19 -4.02 3.26
C SER A 134 0.55 -5.13 2.51
N ARG A 135 0.47 -6.37 3.00
CA ARG A 135 1.08 -7.56 2.39
C ARG A 135 0.16 -8.75 2.57
N LEU A 136 0.12 -9.59 1.55
CA LEU A 136 -0.67 -10.81 1.51
C LEU A 136 0.18 -11.92 0.90
N MET A 137 -0.06 -13.16 1.31
CA MET A 137 0.57 -14.32 0.71
C MET A 137 -0.28 -14.78 -0.47
N GLY A 138 0.32 -14.92 -1.65
CA GLY A 138 -0.44 -15.35 -2.82
C GLY A 138 0.34 -15.33 -4.12
N ALA A 139 -0.40 -15.28 -5.21
CA ALA A 139 0.12 -15.19 -6.56
C ALA A 139 -0.51 -13.99 -7.28
N MET A 140 0.29 -13.26 -8.05
CA MET A 140 -0.13 -12.12 -8.85
C MET A 140 0.46 -12.23 -10.24
N PHE A 141 -0.40 -12.25 -11.25
CA PHE A 141 -0.04 -12.08 -12.64
C PHE A 141 0.00 -10.59 -12.95
N VAL A 142 1.03 -10.14 -13.68
CA VAL A 142 1.21 -8.75 -14.12
C VAL A 142 1.37 -8.75 -15.62
N TYR A 143 0.64 -7.86 -16.27
CA TYR A 143 0.76 -7.54 -17.69
C TYR A 143 1.03 -6.05 -17.87
N ASP A 144 2.08 -5.71 -18.60
CA ASP A 144 2.50 -4.33 -18.88
C ASP A 144 2.91 -4.20 -20.34
N LYS A 145 2.09 -3.54 -21.14
CA LYS A 145 2.38 -3.32 -22.57
C LYS A 145 1.79 -2.00 -23.03
N ASN A 146 2.63 -1.13 -23.57
CA ASN A 146 2.24 0.17 -24.13
C ASN A 146 1.39 0.98 -23.12
N ASP A 147 0.18 1.32 -23.53
CA ASP A 147 -0.76 2.15 -22.75
C ASP A 147 -1.52 1.35 -21.67
N PHE A 148 -1.41 0.03 -21.67
CA PHE A 148 -2.15 -0.83 -20.76
C PHE A 148 -1.27 -1.49 -19.73
N PHE A 149 -1.73 -1.44 -18.49
CA PHE A 149 -1.18 -2.21 -17.40
C PHE A 149 -2.31 -2.93 -16.67
N GLY A 150 -2.07 -4.16 -16.25
CA GLY A 150 -3.05 -4.92 -15.49
C GLY A 150 -2.43 -5.92 -14.55
N THR A 151 -3.09 -6.13 -13.42
CA THR A 151 -2.78 -7.23 -12.50
C THR A 151 -4.02 -8.01 -12.13
N ALA A 152 -3.84 -9.32 -11.94
CA ALA A 152 -4.84 -10.20 -11.35
C ALA A 152 -4.17 -11.07 -10.30
N SER A 153 -4.75 -11.16 -9.12
CA SER A 153 -4.14 -11.88 -8.00
C SER A 153 -5.15 -12.68 -7.19
N VAL A 154 -4.64 -13.77 -6.63
CA VAL A 154 -5.30 -14.57 -5.59
C VAL A 154 -4.42 -14.57 -4.35
N HIS A 155 -5.02 -14.46 -3.17
CA HIS A 155 -4.25 -14.34 -1.94
C HIS A 155 -4.98 -14.92 -0.73
N VAL A 156 -4.19 -15.20 0.29
CA VAL A 156 -4.62 -15.49 1.65
C VAL A 156 -4.00 -14.46 2.60
N GLU A 157 -4.42 -14.47 3.84
CA GLU A 157 -3.89 -13.57 4.85
C GLU A 157 -2.40 -13.83 5.17
N SER A 158 -1.65 -12.77 5.47
CA SER A 158 -0.21 -12.85 5.80
C SER A 158 0.09 -13.49 7.16
N GLU A 159 -0.92 -13.69 8.00
CA GLU A 159 -0.77 -14.33 9.31
C GLU A 159 -0.22 -15.77 9.20
N ALA A 160 -0.38 -16.41 8.03
CA ALA A 160 0.26 -17.69 7.70
C ALA A 160 1.80 -17.68 7.82
N LEU A 161 2.45 -16.51 7.77
CA LEU A 161 3.89 -16.37 8.05
C LEU A 161 4.25 -16.35 9.55
N LYS A 162 3.27 -16.14 10.43
CA LYS A 162 3.50 -15.89 11.86
C LYS A 162 2.91 -16.98 12.75
N LYS A 163 1.95 -17.73 12.23
CA LYS A 163 1.15 -18.70 12.99
C LYS A 163 1.09 -20.04 12.30
N LYS A 164 1.01 -21.09 13.09
CA LYS A 164 0.78 -22.45 12.60
C LYS A 164 -0.66 -22.60 12.11
N SER A 165 -0.90 -23.51 11.19
CA SER A 165 -2.23 -23.73 10.58
C SER A 165 -3.33 -24.10 11.59
N ASN A 166 -3.00 -24.84 12.64
CA ASN A 166 -3.93 -25.17 13.72
C ASN A 166 -4.28 -24.00 14.64
N GLU A 167 -3.42 -22.98 14.72
CA GLU A 167 -3.68 -21.74 15.44
C GLU A 167 -4.50 -20.74 14.59
N LEU A 168 -4.25 -20.72 13.28
CA LEU A 168 -4.98 -19.88 12.33
C LEU A 168 -6.41 -20.36 12.10
N GLY A 169 -6.63 -21.67 12.05
CA GLY A 169 -7.88 -22.25 11.60
C GLY A 169 -8.06 -22.10 10.08
N LYS A 170 -9.30 -21.87 9.65
CA LYS A 170 -9.64 -21.71 8.23
C LYS A 170 -9.20 -20.33 7.74
N MET A 171 -8.15 -20.26 6.93
CA MET A 171 -7.61 -18.98 6.44
C MET A 171 -8.61 -18.18 5.59
N GLY A 172 -8.61 -16.88 5.79
CA GLY A 172 -9.26 -15.93 4.90
C GLY A 172 -8.52 -15.86 3.56
N TYR A 173 -9.28 -15.70 2.48
CA TYR A 173 -8.76 -15.60 1.12
C TYR A 173 -9.41 -14.46 0.35
N GLY A 174 -8.82 -14.08 -0.75
CA GLY A 174 -9.37 -13.06 -1.63
C GLY A 174 -8.81 -13.10 -3.03
N VAL A 175 -9.45 -12.31 -3.87
CA VAL A 175 -9.02 -12.01 -5.24
C VAL A 175 -8.96 -10.50 -5.43
N MET A 176 -8.02 -10.03 -6.25
CA MET A 176 -7.82 -8.60 -6.47
C MET A 176 -7.34 -8.37 -7.90
N SER A 177 -7.77 -7.27 -8.51
CA SER A 177 -7.31 -6.83 -9.81
C SER A 177 -7.07 -5.33 -9.82
N HIS A 178 -6.14 -4.89 -10.68
CA HIS A 178 -5.86 -3.50 -10.98
C HIS A 178 -5.69 -3.35 -12.48
N LEU A 179 -6.42 -2.46 -13.11
CA LEU A 179 -6.40 -2.19 -14.54
C LEU A 179 -6.14 -0.71 -14.75
N VAL A 180 -5.21 -0.39 -15.64
CA VAL A 180 -4.77 0.97 -15.93
C VAL A 180 -4.69 1.20 -17.43
N TYR A 181 -5.20 2.35 -17.85
CA TYR A 181 -5.03 2.93 -19.17
C TYR A 181 -4.25 4.24 -19.05
N ARG A 182 -3.09 4.33 -19.73
CA ARG A 182 -2.13 5.43 -19.62
C ARG A 182 -1.70 5.93 -21.01
N PRO A 183 -2.56 6.66 -21.72
CA PRO A 183 -2.32 7.11 -23.10
C PRO A 183 -1.19 8.15 -23.19
N LEU A 184 -0.85 8.84 -22.10
CA LEU A 184 0.25 9.78 -22.04
C LEU A 184 1.20 9.38 -20.90
N HIS A 185 2.38 8.92 -21.24
CA HIS A 185 3.41 8.51 -20.28
C HIS A 185 4.83 8.97 -20.71
N ASP A 186 4.87 10.03 -21.51
CA ASP A 186 6.10 10.72 -21.90
C ASP A 186 6.58 11.68 -20.81
N THR A 187 7.86 12.04 -20.85
CA THR A 187 8.41 13.06 -19.97
C THR A 187 7.68 14.38 -20.13
N GLY A 188 7.12 14.90 -19.03
CA GLY A 188 6.36 16.14 -18.99
C GLY A 188 4.94 16.07 -19.55
N ARG A 189 4.45 14.89 -19.93
CA ARG A 189 3.08 14.69 -20.43
C ARG A 189 2.54 13.38 -19.90
N LEU A 190 1.81 13.46 -18.79
CA LEU A 190 1.28 12.29 -18.08
C LEU A 190 -0.24 12.31 -18.04
N PHE A 191 -0.86 11.21 -18.41
CA PHE A 191 -2.26 10.97 -18.17
C PHE A 191 -2.52 9.48 -18.00
N GLN A 192 -3.16 9.13 -16.89
CA GLN A 192 -3.51 7.77 -16.51
C GLN A 192 -4.89 7.75 -15.87
N LEU A 193 -5.67 6.74 -16.21
CA LEU A 193 -6.89 6.35 -15.51
C LEU A 193 -6.77 4.89 -15.12
N GLY A 194 -7.18 4.56 -13.90
CA GLY A 194 -7.17 3.18 -13.44
C GLY A 194 -8.37 2.85 -12.58
N ILE A 195 -8.60 1.56 -12.41
CA ILE A 195 -9.59 1.01 -11.50
C ILE A 195 -9.08 -0.29 -10.90
N SER A 196 -9.30 -0.44 -9.61
CA SER A 196 -9.06 -1.72 -8.92
C SER A 196 -10.32 -2.24 -8.27
N GLY A 197 -10.41 -3.56 -8.17
CA GLY A 197 -11.46 -4.26 -7.46
C GLY A 197 -10.92 -5.41 -6.62
N ALA A 198 -11.56 -5.69 -5.48
CA ALA A 198 -11.20 -6.83 -4.66
C ALA A 198 -12.44 -7.46 -3.98
N TYR A 199 -12.36 -8.76 -3.81
CA TYR A 199 -13.25 -9.57 -2.98
C TYR A 199 -12.42 -10.28 -1.93
N GLU A 200 -12.84 -10.21 -0.66
CA GLU A 200 -12.11 -10.82 0.45
C GLU A 200 -13.08 -11.49 1.43
N THR A 201 -12.64 -12.61 2.03
CA THR A 201 -13.32 -13.22 3.17
C THR A 201 -12.72 -12.75 4.48
N PRO A 202 -13.44 -12.83 5.60
CA PRO A 202 -12.94 -12.45 6.92
C PRO A 202 -11.63 -13.16 7.28
N ARG A 203 -10.78 -12.45 8.01
CA ARG A 203 -9.43 -12.86 8.34
C ARG A 203 -9.29 -13.30 9.78
N TYR A 204 -8.09 -13.76 10.12
CA TYR A 204 -7.72 -14.07 11.49
C TYR A 204 -7.90 -12.86 12.41
N ASN A 205 -8.55 -13.11 13.54
CA ASN A 205 -8.61 -12.22 14.67
C ASN A 205 -8.21 -13.02 15.93
N SER A 206 -7.45 -12.40 16.83
CA SER A 206 -7.01 -13.03 18.08
C SER A 206 -8.16 -13.29 19.06
N GLU A 207 -9.25 -12.51 18.95
CA GLU A 207 -10.48 -12.73 19.71
C GLU A 207 -11.27 -13.88 19.08
N PRO A 208 -11.49 -15.01 19.79
CA PRO A 208 -12.10 -16.20 19.21
C PRO A 208 -13.48 -15.98 18.58
N THR A 209 -14.31 -15.11 19.17
CA THR A 209 -15.65 -14.79 18.67
C THR A 209 -15.64 -14.00 17.38
N LEU A 210 -14.53 -13.30 17.09
CA LEU A 210 -14.31 -12.47 15.90
C LEU A 210 -13.48 -13.17 14.84
N ASN A 211 -12.86 -14.32 15.19
CA ASN A 211 -11.95 -15.03 14.31
C ASN A 211 -12.67 -15.55 13.06
N HIS A 212 -12.20 -15.13 11.87
CA HIS A 212 -12.78 -15.43 10.56
C HIS A 212 -14.27 -15.07 10.40
N THR A 213 -14.75 -14.17 11.26
CA THR A 213 -16.13 -13.65 11.23
C THR A 213 -16.20 -12.13 11.26
N SER A 214 -15.04 -11.45 11.23
CA SER A 214 -14.98 -9.99 11.32
C SER A 214 -13.96 -9.39 10.36
N PHE A 215 -14.09 -8.08 10.13
CA PHE A 215 -13.05 -7.23 9.59
C PHE A 215 -12.71 -6.13 10.60
N ASP A 216 -11.42 -5.88 10.82
CA ASP A 216 -10.89 -4.75 11.58
C ASP A 216 -10.18 -3.81 10.61
N LEU A 217 -10.83 -2.70 10.29
CA LEU A 217 -10.40 -1.73 9.30
C LEU A 217 -10.13 -0.38 9.97
N GLY A 218 -9.12 0.34 9.48
CA GLY A 218 -8.84 1.68 9.99
C GLY A 218 -7.46 2.18 9.62
N ALA A 219 -7.19 3.43 10.01
CA ALA A 219 -5.93 4.11 9.76
C ALA A 219 -5.43 4.84 11.00
N ASN A 220 -4.12 5.03 11.05
CA ASN A 220 -3.49 5.83 12.08
C ASN A 220 -3.53 7.33 11.71
N PHE A 221 -3.28 8.21 12.70
CA PHE A 221 -2.90 9.58 12.39
C PHE A 221 -1.66 9.58 11.51
N PRO A 222 -1.51 10.59 10.62
CA PRO A 222 -0.46 10.60 9.61
C PRO A 222 0.92 10.94 10.22
N THR A 223 1.37 10.09 11.13
CA THR A 223 2.70 10.12 11.74
C THR A 223 3.13 8.70 12.10
N ARG A 224 4.43 8.42 11.95
CA ARG A 224 5.04 7.15 12.37
C ARG A 224 5.76 7.27 13.71
N ILE A 225 5.89 8.46 14.29
CA ILE A 225 6.53 8.67 15.59
C ILE A 225 5.60 8.16 16.69
N ALA A 226 4.32 8.52 16.62
CA ALA A 226 3.28 8.02 17.53
C ALA A 226 2.19 7.27 16.75
N LYS A 227 2.04 5.98 17.01
CA LYS A 227 1.05 5.13 16.33
C LYS A 227 -0.30 5.16 17.05
N VAL A 228 -1.01 6.27 16.92
CA VAL A 228 -2.37 6.41 17.45
C VAL A 228 -3.36 6.15 16.32
N ARG A 229 -4.30 5.22 16.54
CA ARG A 229 -5.34 4.89 15.56
C ARG A 229 -6.37 6.02 15.47
N ALA A 230 -6.48 6.65 14.32
CA ALA A 230 -7.35 7.78 14.06
C ALA A 230 -8.79 7.33 13.78
N VAL A 231 -8.97 6.47 12.78
CA VAL A 231 -10.25 5.86 12.45
C VAL A 231 -10.17 4.35 12.61
N ASN A 232 -11.24 3.74 13.12
CA ASN A 232 -11.26 2.30 13.42
C ASN A 232 -12.67 1.72 13.38
N ALA A 233 -12.94 0.83 12.46
CA ALA A 233 -14.21 0.11 12.35
C ALA A 233 -13.97 -1.40 12.53
N LEU A 234 -14.48 -1.94 13.62
CA LEU A 234 -14.60 -3.38 13.82
C LEU A 234 -15.98 -3.82 13.32
N ILE A 235 -16.03 -4.67 12.32
CA ILE A 235 -17.25 -5.13 11.67
C ILE A 235 -17.42 -6.62 11.97
N PRO A 236 -18.22 -6.99 13.01
CA PRO A 236 -18.51 -8.38 13.34
C PRO A 236 -19.54 -8.97 12.38
N ASP A 237 -19.72 -10.30 12.46
CA ASP A 237 -20.67 -11.08 11.69
C ASP A 237 -20.53 -10.91 10.17
N ALA A 238 -19.32 -10.68 9.74
CA ALA A 238 -19.00 -10.48 8.34
C ALA A 238 -19.01 -11.81 7.57
N LYS A 239 -19.48 -11.75 6.32
CA LYS A 239 -19.41 -12.84 5.33
C LYS A 239 -18.29 -12.62 4.32
N ASN A 240 -18.25 -11.43 3.76
CA ASN A 240 -17.25 -11.01 2.78
C ASN A 240 -17.18 -9.49 2.70
N LEU A 241 -16.15 -9.04 2.05
CA LEU A 241 -15.88 -7.64 1.75
C LEU A 241 -15.69 -7.50 0.25
N ILE A 242 -16.32 -6.47 -0.32
CA ILE A 242 -16.11 -6.02 -1.71
C ILE A 242 -15.63 -4.58 -1.64
N LYS A 243 -14.59 -4.27 -2.39
CA LYS A 243 -14.09 -2.90 -2.50
C LYS A 243 -13.63 -2.59 -3.91
N PHE A 244 -13.70 -1.32 -4.28
CA PHE A 244 -13.17 -0.81 -5.54
C PHE A 244 -12.58 0.58 -5.36
N THR A 245 -11.69 0.94 -6.27
CA THR A 245 -11.02 2.24 -6.28
C THR A 245 -10.72 2.69 -7.70
N PRO A 246 -11.38 3.74 -8.21
CA PRO A 246 -10.95 4.48 -9.38
C PRO A 246 -9.78 5.42 -9.00
N GLU A 247 -8.90 5.66 -9.97
CA GLU A 247 -7.71 6.48 -9.81
C GLU A 247 -7.39 7.30 -11.06
N MET A 248 -6.66 8.39 -10.87
CA MET A 248 -6.23 9.27 -11.95
C MET A 248 -4.85 9.86 -11.67
N ILE A 249 -4.03 9.96 -12.72
CA ILE A 249 -2.84 10.81 -12.78
C ILE A 249 -3.01 11.77 -13.95
N ALA A 250 -2.67 13.04 -13.74
CA ALA A 250 -2.51 14.03 -14.80
C ALA A 250 -1.25 14.85 -14.52
N GLY A 251 -0.42 15.11 -15.53
CA GLY A 251 0.80 15.90 -15.36
C GLY A 251 1.19 16.62 -16.63
N TYR A 252 1.66 17.86 -16.45
CA TYR A 252 2.22 18.67 -17.51
C TYR A 252 3.46 19.43 -17.03
N GLY A 253 4.59 19.18 -17.68
CA GLY A 253 5.88 19.77 -17.29
C GLY A 253 6.25 19.40 -15.84
N PRO A 254 6.53 20.43 -15.00
CA PRO A 254 6.92 20.25 -13.61
C PRO A 254 5.72 20.14 -12.65
N VAL A 255 4.48 20.05 -13.13
CA VAL A 255 3.28 19.97 -12.28
C VAL A 255 2.55 18.66 -12.54
N ALA A 256 2.11 17.99 -11.48
CA ALA A 256 1.32 16.78 -11.58
C ALA A 256 0.28 16.67 -10.44
N LEU A 257 -0.81 16.00 -10.76
CA LEU A 257 -1.91 15.68 -9.86
C LEU A 257 -2.11 14.17 -9.87
N GLU A 258 -2.31 13.60 -8.69
CA GLU A 258 -2.84 12.25 -8.52
C GLU A 258 -4.06 12.28 -7.59
N ALA A 259 -5.05 11.47 -7.90
CA ALA A 259 -6.27 11.35 -7.11
C ALA A 259 -6.78 9.91 -7.12
N GLN A 260 -7.40 9.51 -6.02
CA GLN A 260 -7.98 8.19 -5.87
C GLN A 260 -9.18 8.24 -4.92
N TYR A 261 -10.24 7.52 -5.27
CA TYR A 261 -11.42 7.33 -4.43
C TYR A 261 -11.52 5.88 -4.02
N TYR A 262 -11.97 5.62 -2.80
CA TYR A 262 -12.16 4.28 -2.25
C TYR A 262 -13.62 4.07 -1.84
N TYR A 263 -14.14 2.92 -2.19
CA TYR A 263 -15.40 2.42 -1.69
C TYR A 263 -15.26 0.99 -1.19
N LEU A 264 -15.93 0.69 -0.09
CA LEU A 264 -15.91 -0.63 0.53
C LEU A 264 -17.31 -0.97 1.06
N GLN A 265 -17.72 -2.22 0.88
CA GLN A 265 -18.90 -2.80 1.49
C GLN A 265 -18.55 -4.12 2.14
N VAL A 266 -18.88 -4.27 3.42
CA VAL A 266 -18.85 -5.56 4.11
C VAL A 266 -20.27 -6.11 4.16
N ASN A 267 -20.48 -7.26 3.52
CA ASN A 267 -21.71 -8.02 3.64
C ASN A 267 -21.70 -8.79 4.95
N ARG A 268 -22.76 -8.67 5.74
CA ARG A 268 -22.89 -9.30 7.05
C ARG A 268 -23.90 -10.45 7.02
N LYS A 269 -23.98 -11.21 8.10
CA LYS A 269 -25.00 -12.28 8.28
C LYS A 269 -26.41 -11.71 8.21
N LYS A 270 -27.40 -12.56 8.00
CA LYS A 270 -28.77 -12.20 7.61
C LYS A 270 -29.44 -11.14 8.51
N ASP A 271 -29.15 -11.16 9.80
CA ASP A 271 -29.82 -10.29 10.77
C ASP A 271 -29.14 -8.92 10.94
N PHE A 272 -28.05 -8.69 10.21
CA PHE A 272 -27.25 -7.47 10.32
C PHE A 272 -27.24 -6.68 8.99
N LYS A 273 -27.35 -5.36 9.12
CA LYS A 273 -27.18 -4.46 7.96
C LYS A 273 -25.76 -4.49 7.45
N ASN A 274 -25.58 -4.48 6.13
CA ASN A 274 -24.28 -4.36 5.50
C ASN A 274 -23.63 -3.04 5.90
N TYR A 275 -22.32 -3.09 6.17
CA TYR A 275 -21.52 -1.91 6.48
C TYR A 275 -20.91 -1.34 5.20
N LYS A 276 -20.85 0.00 5.10
CA LYS A 276 -20.23 0.73 3.99
C LYS A 276 -19.27 1.78 4.51
N ALA A 277 -18.17 1.96 3.80
CA ALA A 277 -17.20 3.00 4.06
C ALA A 277 -16.66 3.59 2.75
N SER A 278 -16.17 4.82 2.82
CA SER A 278 -15.56 5.49 1.67
C SER A 278 -14.42 6.40 2.09
N GLY A 279 -13.56 6.73 1.14
CA GLY A 279 -12.47 7.66 1.36
C GLY A 279 -11.93 8.17 0.03
N MET A 280 -11.16 9.24 0.08
CA MET A 280 -10.48 9.77 -1.10
C MET A 280 -9.23 10.52 -0.71
N TYR A 281 -8.31 10.65 -1.64
CA TYR A 281 -7.24 11.61 -1.53
C TYR A 281 -6.98 12.30 -2.88
N GLY A 282 -6.39 13.49 -2.79
CA GLY A 282 -5.82 14.22 -3.92
C GLY A 282 -4.47 14.78 -3.53
N ILE A 283 -3.48 14.67 -4.42
CA ILE A 283 -2.12 15.13 -4.23
C ILE A 283 -1.71 15.96 -5.44
N LEU A 284 -1.50 17.25 -5.22
CA LEU A 284 -0.92 18.18 -6.20
C LEU A 284 0.56 18.32 -5.90
N ARG A 285 1.41 18.13 -6.91
CA ARG A 285 2.86 18.15 -6.79
C ARG A 285 3.47 19.10 -7.82
N GLY A 286 4.53 19.80 -7.43
CA GLY A 286 5.27 20.73 -8.30
C GLY A 286 6.77 20.69 -8.03
N LEU A 287 7.56 20.60 -9.08
CA LEU A 287 9.02 20.70 -9.02
C LEU A 287 9.40 22.19 -9.06
N LEU A 288 9.90 22.71 -7.95
CA LEU A 288 10.47 24.08 -7.88
C LEU A 288 11.88 24.11 -8.48
N ILE A 289 12.64 23.04 -8.25
CA ILE A 289 13.95 22.79 -8.83
C ILE A 289 13.90 21.39 -9.42
N GLY A 290 14.33 21.23 -10.66
CA GLY A 290 14.33 19.98 -11.40
C GLY A 290 13.77 20.13 -12.80
N GLY A 291 13.59 19.03 -13.49
CA GLY A 291 13.03 18.99 -14.83
C GLY A 291 11.51 18.79 -14.85
N ASN A 292 11.07 17.92 -15.73
CA ASN A 292 9.67 17.54 -15.87
C ASN A 292 9.41 16.20 -15.17
N TYR A 293 8.17 15.97 -14.75
CA TYR A 293 7.77 14.66 -14.24
C TYR A 293 7.86 13.58 -15.33
N ARG A 294 8.24 12.39 -14.91
CA ARG A 294 8.36 11.19 -15.76
C ARG A 294 7.43 10.10 -15.23
N TYR A 295 7.08 9.20 -16.12
CA TYR A 295 6.31 8.01 -15.75
C TYR A 295 7.23 6.87 -15.29
N SER A 296 6.83 6.14 -14.26
CA SER A 296 7.47 4.91 -13.81
C SER A 296 6.62 3.70 -14.18
N HIS A 297 7.05 2.92 -15.15
CA HIS A 297 6.40 1.65 -15.50
C HIS A 297 6.46 0.64 -14.34
N THR A 298 7.54 0.65 -13.56
CA THR A 298 7.71 -0.26 -12.41
C THR A 298 6.68 0.00 -11.30
N ASP A 299 6.41 1.28 -11.04
CA ASP A 299 5.49 1.70 -9.98
C ASP A 299 4.08 1.99 -10.52
N CYS A 300 3.89 1.92 -11.84
CA CYS A 300 2.65 2.28 -12.53
C CYS A 300 2.12 3.65 -12.07
N GLY A 301 3.00 4.67 -12.10
CA GLY A 301 2.72 6.00 -11.55
C GLY A 301 3.81 7.02 -11.87
N ILE A 302 3.82 8.13 -11.14
CA ILE A 302 4.82 9.18 -11.31
C ILE A 302 6.15 8.72 -10.75
N ALA A 303 7.21 8.82 -11.55
CA ALA A 303 8.56 8.46 -11.16
C ALA A 303 9.12 9.42 -10.08
N THR A 304 10.05 8.91 -9.28
CA THR A 304 10.83 9.73 -8.35
C THR A 304 11.59 10.80 -9.13
N PRO A 305 11.55 12.07 -8.69
CA PRO A 305 12.33 13.15 -9.28
C PRO A 305 13.85 12.88 -9.27
N ASP A 306 14.57 13.58 -10.15
CA ASP A 306 16.01 13.43 -10.25
C ASP A 306 16.75 13.99 -9.04
N SER A 307 18.00 13.56 -8.84
CA SER A 307 18.91 14.10 -7.81
C SER A 307 19.07 15.62 -7.95
N GLY A 308 19.06 16.34 -6.84
CA GLY A 308 19.10 17.80 -6.78
C GLY A 308 17.72 18.46 -6.91
N SER A 309 16.65 17.72 -7.16
CA SER A 309 15.30 18.28 -7.29
C SER A 309 14.74 18.72 -5.94
N LEU A 310 13.97 19.82 -5.97
CA LEU A 310 13.14 20.32 -4.87
C LEU A 310 11.67 20.27 -5.30
N GLU A 311 10.85 19.54 -4.56
CA GLU A 311 9.43 19.31 -4.85
C GLU A 311 8.56 19.84 -3.72
N CYS A 312 7.50 20.59 -4.06
CA CYS A 312 6.41 20.93 -3.15
C CYS A 312 5.19 20.07 -3.44
N VAL A 313 4.53 19.62 -2.38
CA VAL A 313 3.40 18.68 -2.46
C VAL A 313 2.28 19.16 -1.54
N PHE A 314 1.08 19.37 -2.10
CA PHE A 314 -0.15 19.56 -1.34
C PHE A 314 -0.95 18.27 -1.33
N GLY A 315 -1.33 17.79 -0.15
CA GLY A 315 -2.15 16.63 0.04
C GLY A 315 -3.45 16.94 0.76
N TYR A 316 -4.55 16.40 0.26
CA TYR A 316 -5.83 16.34 0.95
C TYR A 316 -6.29 14.88 1.05
N ASN A 317 -6.79 14.48 2.22
CA ASN A 317 -7.35 13.16 2.43
C ASN A 317 -8.61 13.23 3.27
N TYR A 318 -9.64 12.49 2.82
CA TYR A 318 -10.87 12.25 3.54
C TYR A 318 -11.08 10.75 3.71
N THR A 319 -11.45 10.32 4.92
CA THR A 319 -11.75 8.90 5.22
C THR A 319 -12.96 8.84 6.13
N ASP A 320 -14.03 8.19 5.69
CA ASP A 320 -15.23 7.96 6.48
C ASP A 320 -15.44 6.47 6.72
N MET A 321 -15.27 6.07 7.99
CA MET A 321 -15.45 4.71 8.49
C MET A 321 -16.70 4.58 9.33
N SER A 322 -17.61 5.58 9.29
CA SER A 322 -18.88 5.56 10.04
C SER A 322 -20.05 5.27 9.12
N ASP A 323 -20.85 4.28 9.47
CA ASP A 323 -22.08 3.93 8.78
C ASP A 323 -23.22 3.80 9.78
N THR A 324 -24.09 4.82 9.82
CA THR A 324 -25.24 4.90 10.71
C THR A 324 -26.25 3.77 10.52
N ARG A 325 -26.38 3.23 9.29
CA ARG A 325 -27.32 2.15 8.96
C ARG A 325 -26.91 0.82 9.58
N SER A 326 -25.63 0.57 9.69
CA SER A 326 -25.08 -0.62 10.33
C SER A 326 -24.78 -0.44 11.81
N HIS A 327 -24.95 0.78 12.35
CA HIS A 327 -24.60 1.20 13.72
C HIS A 327 -23.11 1.01 14.04
N ILE A 328 -22.24 1.21 13.05
CA ILE A 328 -20.78 1.15 13.21
C ILE A 328 -20.22 2.56 12.99
N TYR A 329 -19.60 3.12 14.01
CA TYR A 329 -19.08 4.49 14.03
C TYR A 329 -17.56 4.45 14.17
N GLY A 330 -16.87 4.20 13.05
CA GLY A 330 -15.41 4.08 12.99
C GLY A 330 -14.65 5.41 12.92
N GLY A 331 -15.38 6.53 12.82
CA GLY A 331 -14.83 7.88 12.76
C GLY A 331 -14.67 8.41 11.33
N ARG A 332 -14.55 9.75 11.25
CA ARG A 332 -14.23 10.50 10.04
C ARG A 332 -12.93 11.24 10.22
N LEU A 333 -12.07 11.15 9.23
CA LEU A 333 -10.78 11.83 9.21
C LEU A 333 -10.72 12.79 8.03
N ASN A 334 -10.31 14.03 8.30
CA ASN A 334 -9.89 15.01 7.31
C ASN A 334 -8.42 15.36 7.58
N ASP A 335 -7.56 15.30 6.57
CA ASP A 335 -6.15 15.66 6.66
C ASP A 335 -5.78 16.58 5.49
N VAL A 336 -5.16 17.71 5.81
CA VAL A 336 -4.56 18.62 4.85
C VAL A 336 -3.07 18.66 5.15
N SER A 337 -2.25 18.55 4.14
CA SER A 337 -0.79 18.56 4.32
C SER A 337 -0.06 19.34 3.25
N PHE A 338 1.07 19.91 3.66
CA PHE A 338 2.07 20.49 2.77
C PHE A 338 3.42 19.83 3.05
N THR A 339 4.06 19.34 2.01
CA THR A 339 5.34 18.62 2.11
C THR A 339 6.35 19.22 1.16
N VAL A 340 7.59 19.40 1.62
CA VAL A 340 8.74 19.75 0.80
C VAL A 340 9.68 18.57 0.78
N ASN A 341 10.00 18.07 -0.42
CA ASN A 341 10.92 16.97 -0.64
C ASN A 341 12.18 17.48 -1.32
N TYR A 342 13.34 17.29 -0.71
CA TYR A 342 14.63 17.54 -1.33
C TYR A 342 15.33 16.23 -1.67
N TYR A 343 15.47 15.95 -2.94
CA TYR A 343 16.09 14.73 -3.49
C TYR A 343 17.61 14.95 -3.59
N ILE A 344 18.34 14.80 -2.46
CA ILE A 344 19.77 15.10 -2.36
C ILE A 344 20.57 14.33 -3.41
N ASN A 345 20.31 13.03 -3.53
CA ASN A 345 20.87 12.17 -4.56
C ASN A 345 19.99 10.90 -4.71
N LYS A 346 20.39 9.95 -5.56
CA LYS A 346 19.64 8.72 -5.82
C LYS A 346 19.42 7.83 -4.58
N TYR A 347 20.13 8.08 -3.49
CA TYR A 347 20.08 7.29 -2.26
C TYR A 347 19.44 8.05 -1.08
N MET A 348 19.46 9.39 -1.11
CA MET A 348 19.10 10.21 0.05
C MET A 348 18.02 11.23 -0.31
N ILE A 349 16.99 11.29 0.54
CA ILE A 349 15.92 12.28 0.43
C ILE A 349 15.71 12.89 1.81
N TRP A 350 15.55 14.21 1.87
CA TRP A 350 15.14 14.92 3.07
C TRP A 350 13.76 15.51 2.85
N ARG A 351 12.85 15.30 3.80
CA ARG A 351 11.45 15.71 3.71
C ARG A 351 11.05 16.53 4.92
N PHE A 352 10.24 17.56 4.68
CA PHE A 352 9.59 18.37 5.71
C PHE A 352 8.10 18.37 5.42
N ARG A 353 7.28 18.10 6.43
CA ARG A 353 5.82 18.05 6.30
C ARG A 353 5.18 18.82 7.43
N TYR A 354 4.24 19.69 7.08
CA TYR A 354 3.22 20.20 7.99
C TYR A 354 1.88 19.56 7.64
N SER A 355 1.10 19.17 8.65
CA SER A 355 -0.25 18.66 8.43
C SER A 355 -1.19 19.08 9.55
N TYR A 356 -2.45 19.25 9.18
CA TYR A 356 -3.57 19.44 10.09
C TYR A 356 -4.58 18.30 9.84
N THR A 357 -4.80 17.48 10.88
CA THR A 357 -5.70 16.32 10.85
C THR A 357 -6.81 16.52 11.85
N LYS A 358 -8.07 16.35 11.44
CA LYS A 358 -9.25 16.41 12.30
C LYS A 358 -9.99 15.08 12.28
N ILE A 359 -10.34 14.56 13.47
CA ILE A 359 -11.11 13.33 13.66
C ILE A 359 -12.44 13.66 14.34
N THR A 360 -13.53 13.10 13.81
CA THR A 360 -14.89 13.21 14.37
C THR A 360 -15.62 11.87 14.29
N ASP A 361 -16.72 11.75 15.03
CA ASP A 361 -17.71 10.66 14.89
C ASP A 361 -17.16 9.24 15.12
N ARG A 362 -16.15 9.08 15.96
CA ARG A 362 -15.63 7.78 16.37
C ARG A 362 -16.12 7.42 17.77
N VAL A 363 -16.80 6.28 17.90
CA VAL A 363 -17.28 5.78 19.21
C VAL A 363 -16.08 5.49 20.13
N GLY A 364 -16.18 5.98 21.37
CA GLY A 364 -15.14 5.78 22.39
C GLY A 364 -13.85 6.57 22.15
N PHE A 365 -13.91 7.58 21.28
CA PHE A 365 -12.78 8.44 20.99
C PHE A 365 -13.26 9.89 20.84
N GLU A 366 -12.68 10.80 21.61
CA GLU A 366 -13.06 12.20 21.56
C GLU A 366 -12.71 12.84 20.22
N ASN A 367 -13.57 13.74 19.73
CA ASN A 367 -13.24 14.56 18.58
C ASN A 367 -12.00 15.37 18.89
N GLN A 368 -11.01 15.32 18.02
CA GLN A 368 -9.76 16.01 18.23
C GLN A 368 -9.12 16.46 16.91
N SER A 369 -8.23 17.43 17.03
CA SER A 369 -7.33 17.85 15.96
C SER A 369 -5.88 17.60 16.31
N LEU A 370 -5.06 17.45 15.30
CA LEU A 370 -3.61 17.31 15.39
C LEU A 370 -2.95 18.20 14.34
N SER A 371 -2.18 19.18 14.80
CA SER A 371 -1.19 19.89 13.98
C SER A 371 0.16 19.20 14.17
N ALA A 372 0.78 18.79 13.09
CA ALA A 372 2.06 18.08 13.13
C ALA A 372 3.07 18.72 12.17
N PHE A 373 4.22 19.12 12.70
CA PHE A 373 5.40 19.42 11.90
C PHE A 373 6.37 18.26 11.99
N GLN A 374 6.71 17.67 10.86
CA GLN A 374 7.51 16.46 10.82
C GLN A 374 8.67 16.62 9.83
N THR A 375 9.78 15.98 10.11
CA THR A 375 10.90 15.84 9.17
C THR A 375 11.30 14.38 9.06
N ARG A 376 11.74 13.97 7.86
CA ARG A 376 12.27 12.63 7.59
C ARG A 376 13.53 12.73 6.77
N PHE A 377 14.62 12.20 7.31
CA PHE A 377 15.80 11.89 6.52
C PHE A 377 15.79 10.40 6.18
N GLN A 378 15.88 10.08 4.90
CA GLN A 378 15.87 8.69 4.46
C GLN A 378 17.09 8.35 3.62
N VAL A 379 17.59 7.13 3.82
CA VAL A 379 18.63 6.51 3.02
C VAL A 379 18.08 5.22 2.40
N ILE A 380 18.32 5.00 1.10
CA ILE A 380 17.89 3.81 0.35
C ILE A 380 19.07 3.33 -0.48
N PHE A 381 19.34 2.01 -0.51
CA PHE A 381 20.43 1.41 -1.31
C PHE A 381 20.05 0.04 -1.87
#